data_6e9f25e191e0660987ba67763f9944cf
#
_entry.id   6e9f25e191e0660987ba67763f9944cf
#
_cell.length_a   1.000
_cell.length_b   1.000
_cell.length_c   1.000
_cell.angle_alpha   90.00
_cell.angle_beta   90.00
_cell.angle_gamma   90.00
#
_symmetry.space_group_name_H-M   'P 1'
#
loop_
_entity.id
_entity.type
_entity.pdbx_description
1 polymer ?
#
loop_
_entity_poly.entity_id
_entity_poly.type
_entity_poly.pdbx_seq_one_letter_code
_entity_poly.pdbx_strand_id
1 'polypeptide(L)'
;MYDVAIIGAGVVGSAIARELSKYQVNACVIEREEDVCNGTSKANSAIIHGGFDATPGTLKAKLNVRGNFLMDELARDLDIPFKRNGSLVVCTKDQIGRAHV
;
A
#
# COMPACT_ATOMS: atom_id res chain seq x y z
N MET A 1 25.91 14.12 4.97
CA MET A 1 24.90 14.64 4.03
C MET A 1 24.03 13.50 3.56
N TYR A 2 22.71 13.70 3.48
CA TYR A 2 21.80 12.70 2.99
C TYR A 2 21.57 12.83 1.49
N ASP A 3 21.50 11.71 0.80
CA ASP A 3 21.18 11.66 -0.64
C ASP A 3 19.67 11.78 -0.88
N VAL A 4 18.88 11.23 0.04
CA VAL A 4 17.41 11.19 -0.04
C VAL A 4 16.79 11.53 1.31
N ALA A 5 15.81 12.39 1.32
CA ALA A 5 14.96 12.65 2.47
C ALA A 5 13.54 12.17 2.18
N ILE A 6 13.01 11.30 3.02
CA ILE A 6 11.65 10.78 2.93
C ILE A 6 10.80 11.55 3.94
N ILE A 7 9.80 12.26 3.45
CA ILE A 7 8.91 13.04 4.31
C ILE A 7 7.70 12.21 4.67
N GLY A 8 7.60 11.85 5.93
CA GLY A 8 6.54 11.02 6.48
C GLY A 8 6.94 9.56 6.69
N ALA A 9 6.64 9.05 7.87
CA ALA A 9 6.91 7.66 8.27
C ALA A 9 5.62 6.84 8.41
N GLY A 10 4.66 7.08 7.51
CA GLY A 10 3.52 6.19 7.31
C GLY A 10 3.94 4.94 6.53
N VAL A 11 2.98 4.10 6.15
CA VAL A 11 3.25 2.86 5.43
C VAL A 11 3.99 3.11 4.10
N VAL A 12 3.66 4.17 3.39
CA VAL A 12 4.30 4.50 2.10
C VAL A 12 5.75 4.92 2.30
N GLY A 13 6.01 5.88 3.19
CA GLY A 13 7.37 6.35 3.47
C GLY A 13 8.26 5.24 4.03
N SER A 14 7.71 4.41 4.92
CA SER A 14 8.42 3.26 5.48
C SER A 14 8.75 2.21 4.42
N ALA A 15 7.82 1.94 3.50
CA ALA A 15 8.07 1.02 2.38
C ALA A 15 9.17 1.54 1.45
N ILE A 16 9.16 2.84 1.17
CA ILE A 16 10.22 3.48 0.37
C ILE A 16 11.56 3.38 1.06
N ALA A 17 11.61 3.66 2.36
CA ALA A 17 12.84 3.53 3.15
C ALA A 17 13.39 2.10 3.11
N ARG A 18 12.51 1.10 3.24
CA ARG A 18 12.89 -0.30 3.14
C ARG A 18 13.49 -0.63 1.77
N GLU A 19 12.88 -0.16 0.69
CA GLU A 19 13.41 -0.37 -0.66
C GLU A 19 14.76 0.31 -0.85
N LEU A 20 14.90 1.55 -0.40
CA LEU A 20 16.17 2.28 -0.49
C LEU A 20 17.29 1.64 0.34
N SER A 21 16.95 0.92 1.41
CA SER A 21 17.94 0.23 2.23
C SER A 21 18.70 -0.88 1.49
N LYS A 22 18.20 -1.31 0.35
CA LYS A 22 18.86 -2.31 -0.52
C LYS A 22 19.99 -1.71 -1.36
N TYR A 23 20.14 -0.40 -1.35
CA TYR A 23 21.10 0.33 -2.15
C TYR A 23 22.08 1.09 -1.25
N GLN A 24 23.23 1.46 -1.78
CA GLN A 24 24.21 2.29 -1.07
C GLN A 24 23.79 3.78 -1.17
N VAL A 25 22.71 4.10 -0.49
CA VAL A 25 22.12 5.44 -0.47
C VAL A 25 22.00 5.87 0.99
N ASN A 26 22.43 7.09 1.27
CA ASN A 26 22.30 7.68 2.61
C ASN A 26 20.93 8.38 2.68
N ALA A 27 19.95 7.71 3.27
CA ALA A 27 18.58 8.21 3.37
C ALA A 27 18.20 8.53 4.80
N CYS A 28 17.33 9.53 4.96
CA CYS A 28 16.69 9.81 6.25
C CYS A 28 15.18 9.87 6.08
N VAL A 29 14.47 9.56 7.15
CA VAL A 29 13.02 9.70 7.24
C VAL A 29 12.70 10.81 8.23
N ILE A 30 11.87 11.75 7.80
CA ILE A 30 11.46 12.90 8.62
C ILE A 30 9.99 12.73 8.95
N GLU A 31 9.67 12.55 10.24
CA GLU A 31 8.30 12.43 10.74
C GLU A 31 7.99 13.59 11.69
N ARG A 32 6.83 14.20 11.50
CA ARG A 32 6.40 15.32 12.35
C ARG A 32 5.84 14.88 13.70
N GLU A 33 5.33 13.65 13.76
CA GLU A 33 4.76 13.10 14.99
C GLU A 33 5.84 12.41 15.83
N GLU A 34 5.51 12.06 17.05
CA GLU A 34 6.44 11.42 17.98
C GLU A 34 6.73 9.94 17.65
N ASP A 35 5.92 9.33 16.77
CA ASP A 35 6.06 7.93 16.39
C ASP A 35 5.68 7.73 14.92
N VAL A 36 6.08 6.60 14.38
CA VAL A 36 5.74 6.20 13.01
C VAL A 36 4.25 5.84 12.90
N CYS A 37 3.69 5.98 11.70
CA CYS A 37 2.33 5.55 11.37
C CYS A 37 1.21 6.19 12.19
N ASN A 38 1.41 7.37 12.74
CA ASN A 38 0.39 8.06 13.56
C ASN A 38 -0.74 8.72 12.77
N GLY A 39 -0.65 8.75 11.44
CA GLY A 39 -1.68 9.31 10.56
C GLY A 39 -2.61 8.24 10.00
N THR A 40 -2.87 8.35 8.69
CA THR A 40 -3.80 7.46 7.95
C THR A 40 -3.42 5.98 8.04
N SER A 41 -2.13 5.65 8.14
CA SER A 41 -1.69 4.26 8.25
C SER A 41 -2.15 3.55 9.52
N LYS A 42 -2.45 4.30 10.57
CA LYS A 42 -3.00 3.77 11.82
C LYS A 42 -4.53 3.67 11.78
N ALA A 43 -5.17 4.51 10.99
CA ALA A 43 -6.63 4.71 10.99
C ALA A 43 -7.23 4.29 9.65
N ASN A 44 -7.25 3.00 9.37
CA ASN A 44 -7.88 2.43 8.17
C ASN A 44 -8.37 1.00 8.44
N SER A 45 -9.01 0.40 7.46
CA SER A 45 -9.65 -0.93 7.58
C SER A 45 -8.67 -2.10 7.39
N ALA A 46 -7.42 -1.84 7.10
CA ALA A 46 -6.39 -2.84 6.83
C ALA A 46 -6.79 -3.85 5.73
N ILE A 47 -7.37 -3.35 4.65
CA ILE A 47 -7.80 -4.17 3.52
C ILE A 47 -6.77 -4.06 2.40
N ILE A 48 -6.31 -5.21 1.92
CA ILE A 48 -5.49 -5.29 0.70
C ILE A 48 -6.45 -5.31 -0.48
N HIS A 49 -6.57 -4.18 -1.17
CA HIS A 49 -7.54 -4.02 -2.25
C HIS A 49 -7.22 -4.90 -3.45
N GLY A 50 -8.27 -5.50 -4.05
CA GLY A 50 -8.12 -6.39 -5.22
C GLY A 50 -7.85 -5.67 -6.54
N GLY A 51 -8.11 -4.37 -6.61
CA GLY A 51 -7.85 -3.57 -7.80
C GLY A 51 -9.08 -3.22 -8.65
N PHE A 52 -10.25 -3.70 -8.29
CA PHE A 52 -11.48 -3.49 -9.07
C PHE A 52 -12.06 -2.06 -8.97
N ASP A 53 -11.68 -1.32 -7.93
CA ASP A 53 -12.27 0.00 -7.64
C ASP A 53 -11.66 1.13 -8.46
N ALA A 54 -10.44 0.98 -8.92
CA ALA A 54 -9.76 1.99 -9.71
C ALA A 54 -10.16 1.93 -11.18
N THR A 55 -10.28 3.09 -11.82
CA THR A 55 -10.61 3.18 -13.25
C THR A 55 -9.57 2.44 -14.08
N PRO A 56 -9.98 1.50 -14.95
CA PRO A 56 -9.06 0.75 -15.81
C PRO A 56 -8.19 1.67 -16.66
N GLY A 57 -6.93 1.28 -16.89
CA GLY A 57 -5.98 2.04 -17.67
C GLY A 57 -5.24 3.15 -16.90
N THR A 58 -5.65 3.43 -15.67
CA THR A 58 -4.96 4.42 -14.83
C THR A 58 -3.75 3.81 -14.11
N LEU A 59 -2.81 4.66 -13.73
CA LEU A 59 -1.67 4.26 -12.92
C LEU A 59 -2.11 3.70 -11.57
N LYS A 60 -3.17 4.26 -10.99
CA LYS A 60 -3.77 3.76 -9.75
C LYS A 60 -4.21 2.31 -9.89
N ALA A 61 -4.93 1.96 -10.96
CA ALA A 61 -5.36 0.60 -11.22
C ALA A 61 -4.17 -0.36 -11.37
N LYS A 62 -3.18 0.03 -12.16
CA LYS A 62 -1.98 -0.76 -12.40
C LYS A 62 -1.20 -1.01 -11.11
N LEU A 63 -0.95 0.01 -10.33
CA LEU A 63 -0.18 -0.09 -9.09
C LEU A 63 -0.95 -0.83 -7.99
N ASN A 64 -2.28 -0.70 -7.96
CA ASN A 64 -3.10 -1.44 -7.01
C ASN A 64 -2.99 -2.96 -7.23
N VAL A 65 -3.16 -3.42 -8.46
CA VAL A 65 -3.02 -4.84 -8.81
C VAL A 65 -1.60 -5.33 -8.52
N ARG A 66 -0.59 -4.54 -8.87
CA ARG A 66 0.81 -4.88 -8.61
C ARG A 66 1.10 -4.98 -7.11
N GLY A 67 0.60 -4.03 -6.33
CA GLY A 67 0.76 -4.01 -4.87
C GLY A 67 0.09 -5.22 -4.20
N ASN A 68 -1.11 -5.58 -4.65
CA ASN A 68 -1.80 -6.77 -4.18
C ASN A 68 -0.96 -8.04 -4.41
N PHE A 69 -0.41 -8.18 -5.60
CA PHE A 69 0.47 -9.31 -5.94
C PHE A 69 1.71 -9.36 -5.04
N LEU A 70 2.32 -8.22 -4.76
CA LEU A 70 3.54 -8.15 -3.95
C LEU A 70 3.31 -8.42 -2.47
N MET A 71 2.06 -8.39 -2.01
CA MET A 71 1.75 -8.56 -0.59
C MET A 71 2.10 -9.94 -0.04
N ASP A 72 2.05 -11.00 -0.84
CA ASP A 72 2.39 -12.34 -0.37
C ASP A 72 3.86 -12.41 0.09
N GLU A 73 4.76 -11.87 -0.72
CA GLU A 73 6.19 -11.82 -0.39
C GLU A 73 6.46 -10.85 0.75
N LEU A 74 5.86 -9.66 0.69
CA LEU A 74 6.04 -8.64 1.71
C LEU A 74 5.54 -9.11 3.08
N ALA A 75 4.38 -9.74 3.13
CA ALA A 75 3.80 -10.26 4.37
C ALA A 75 4.69 -11.35 4.98
N ARG A 76 5.28 -12.20 4.15
CA ARG A 76 6.23 -13.22 4.60
C ARG A 76 7.51 -12.59 5.16
N ASP A 77 8.08 -11.62 4.45
CA ASP A 77 9.33 -10.97 4.82
C ASP A 77 9.19 -10.17 6.13
N LEU A 78 8.03 -9.56 6.34
CA LEU A 78 7.76 -8.70 7.49
C LEU A 78 6.93 -9.37 8.58
N ASP A 79 6.61 -10.67 8.41
CA ASP A 79 5.78 -11.43 9.36
C ASP A 79 4.43 -10.74 9.62
N ILE A 80 3.77 -10.30 8.56
CA ILE A 80 2.45 -9.67 8.64
C ILE A 80 1.37 -10.74 8.45
N PRO A 81 0.50 -10.97 9.45
CA PRO A 81 -0.61 -11.90 9.27
C PRO A 81 -1.66 -11.31 8.33
N PHE A 82 -2.01 -12.04 7.27
CA PHE A 82 -3.13 -11.69 6.41
C PHE A 82 -3.72 -12.92 5.75
N LYS A 83 -4.93 -12.81 5.25
CA LYS A 83 -5.64 -13.89 4.56
C LYS A 83 -6.22 -13.40 3.24
N ARG A 84 -6.09 -14.21 2.20
CA ARG A 84 -6.77 -13.99 0.92
C ARG A 84 -8.15 -14.64 0.97
N ASN A 85 -9.08 -13.98 1.65
CA ASN A 85 -10.44 -14.49 1.85
C ASN A 85 -11.45 -13.97 0.81
N GLY A 86 -10.97 -13.23 -0.19
CA GLY A 86 -11.80 -12.68 -1.24
C GLY A 86 -12.60 -11.45 -0.82
N SER A 87 -13.33 -10.90 -1.77
CA SER A 87 -14.19 -9.74 -1.58
C SER A 87 -15.51 -9.95 -2.28
N LEU A 88 -16.59 -9.47 -1.70
CA LEU A 88 -17.91 -9.43 -2.32
C LEU A 88 -18.23 -7.99 -2.71
N VAL A 89 -18.56 -7.79 -3.97
CA VAL A 89 -19.06 -6.51 -4.46
C VAL A 89 -20.57 -6.64 -4.61
N VAL A 90 -21.31 -5.85 -3.85
CA VAL A 90 -22.77 -5.88 -3.85
C VAL A 90 -23.28 -4.70 -4.66
N CYS A 91 -24.06 -4.98 -5.69
CA CYS A 91 -24.76 -3.96 -6.49
C CYS A 91 -26.22 -3.87 -6.06
N THR A 92 -26.65 -2.64 -5.79
CA THR A 92 -28.06 -2.29 -5.67
C THR A 92 -28.41 -1.43 -6.89
N LYS A 93 -29.28 -1.88 -7.77
CA LYS A 93 -29.65 -1.21 -9.03
C LYS A 93 -28.60 -1.39 -10.16
N ASP A 94 -28.61 -0.49 -11.13
CA ASP A 94 -27.97 -0.60 -12.45
C ASP A 94 -26.43 -0.49 -12.48
N GLN A 95 -25.75 -0.84 -11.39
CA GLN A 95 -24.28 -0.72 -11.32
C GLN A 95 -23.53 -2.03 -11.62
N ILE A 96 -24.22 -2.99 -12.21
CA ILE A 96 -23.67 -4.35 -12.45
C ILE A 96 -22.40 -4.33 -13.34
N GLY A 97 -22.26 -3.36 -14.23
CA GLY A 97 -21.11 -3.27 -15.15
C GLY A 97 -19.77 -2.91 -14.51
N ARG A 98 -19.73 -2.53 -13.23
CA ARG A 98 -18.49 -2.13 -12.55
C ARG A 98 -17.79 -3.26 -11.79
N ALA A 99 -18.42 -4.42 -11.69
CA ALA A 99 -17.91 -5.53 -10.88
C ALA A 99 -17.01 -6.51 -11.65
N HIS A 100 -16.72 -6.24 -12.90
CA HIS A 100 -15.83 -7.07 -13.71
C HIS A 100 -14.37 -6.67 -13.53
N VAL A 101 -13.61 -7.56 -13.01
CA VAL A 101 -12.17 -7.43 -12.83
C VAL A 101 -11.44 -8.36 -13.81
#